data_d9c8417afbdcd509afe489ef4b1812ef
#
_entry.id   d9c8417afbdcd509afe489ef4b1812ef
#
_cell.length_a   1.000
_cell.length_b   1.000
_cell.length_c   1.000
_cell.angle_alpha   90.00
_cell.angle_beta   90.00
_cell.angle_gamma   90.00
#
_symmetry.space_group_name_H-M   'P 1'
#
loop_
_entity.id
_entity.type
_entity.pdbx_description
1 polymer ?
#
loop_
_entity_poly.entity_id
_entity_poly.type
_entity_poly.pdbx_seq_one_letter_code
_entity_poly.pdbx_strand_id
1 'polypeptide(L)'
;MSRLQTRFAELKEQNRAALVTFVTAGDPGYDTSLAILKGLPGAGADVIELGMPFTDPMADGPAIQLANIRALGAKQNLAKTLQMVREFREGNSDTPLVLMGYFNPIHMYGVPRFIAEAKEAGVDGLIVVDLPPEHNAELCEPAQAAGLDFIRLTTPTTDDVRLPTVLNGSSGFVYYVSVAGVTGAGAATLEHVEEAVTRLRRHTDLPISIGFGIRTPEQAASIARLADGVVVGSALIDHIANASTPDQAVEGVLSLCAALSDGVRKARVS
;
A
#
# COMPACT_ATOMS: atom_id res chain seq x y z
N MET A 1 -7.69 -17.41 -8.26
CA MET A 1 -7.09 -16.66 -7.16
C MET A 1 -6.40 -15.42 -7.73
N SER A 2 -6.52 -14.26 -7.06
CA SER A 2 -5.72 -13.08 -7.41
C SER A 2 -4.27 -13.26 -6.91
N ARG A 3 -3.31 -12.46 -7.45
CA ARG A 3 -1.91 -12.48 -6.94
C ARG A 3 -1.85 -12.13 -5.46
N LEU A 4 -2.71 -11.24 -4.97
CA LEU A 4 -2.80 -10.93 -3.53
C LEU A 4 -3.17 -12.14 -2.71
N GLN A 5 -4.24 -12.85 -3.09
CA GLN A 5 -4.68 -14.07 -2.39
C GLN A 5 -3.60 -15.15 -2.39
N THR A 6 -2.95 -15.38 -3.55
CA THR A 6 -1.86 -16.35 -3.66
C THR A 6 -0.71 -15.96 -2.75
N ARG A 7 -0.26 -14.70 -2.79
CA ARG A 7 0.86 -14.20 -1.98
C ARG A 7 0.59 -14.35 -0.48
N PHE A 8 -0.57 -13.91 0.01
CA PHE A 8 -0.89 -14.04 1.44
C PHE A 8 -1.07 -15.51 1.87
N ALA A 9 -1.56 -16.39 0.99
CA ALA A 9 -1.63 -17.83 1.29
C ALA A 9 -0.22 -18.44 1.43
N GLU A 10 0.71 -18.17 0.50
CA GLU A 10 2.11 -18.60 0.56
C GLU A 10 2.79 -18.11 1.85
N LEU A 11 2.57 -16.84 2.21
CA LEU A 11 3.15 -16.26 3.42
C LEU A 11 2.60 -16.89 4.70
N LYS A 12 1.31 -17.22 4.72
CA LYS A 12 0.68 -17.92 5.83
C LYS A 12 1.27 -19.33 6.01
N GLU A 13 1.48 -20.07 4.92
CA GLU A 13 2.15 -21.39 4.95
C GLU A 13 3.58 -21.30 5.48
N GLN A 14 4.29 -20.20 5.18
CA GLN A 14 5.63 -19.92 5.68
C GLN A 14 5.64 -19.38 7.13
N ASN A 15 4.49 -19.24 7.79
CA ASN A 15 4.34 -18.55 9.07
C ASN A 15 5.01 -17.16 9.08
N ARG A 16 4.83 -16.38 8.03
CA ARG A 16 5.49 -15.08 7.81
C ARG A 16 4.47 -13.99 7.48
N ALA A 17 4.68 -12.78 8.00
CA ALA A 17 3.94 -11.61 7.58
C ALA A 17 4.44 -11.09 6.23
N ALA A 18 3.60 -10.37 5.48
CA ALA A 18 3.98 -9.64 4.29
C ALA A 18 4.75 -8.36 4.64
N LEU A 19 5.76 -8.00 3.86
CA LEU A 19 6.25 -6.63 3.77
C LEU A 19 5.51 -5.93 2.62
N VAL A 20 4.68 -4.96 2.95
CA VAL A 20 3.93 -4.11 2.01
C VAL A 20 4.65 -2.77 1.92
N THR A 21 5.10 -2.39 0.73
CA THR A 21 5.87 -1.15 0.52
C THR A 21 5.06 -0.14 -0.27
N PHE A 22 5.00 1.11 0.22
CA PHE A 22 4.38 2.21 -0.50
C PHE A 22 5.44 3.13 -1.11
N VAL A 23 5.26 3.47 -2.39
CA VAL A 23 6.03 4.51 -3.09
C VAL A 23 5.09 5.32 -3.98
N THR A 24 5.38 6.62 -4.18
CA THR A 24 4.59 7.49 -5.05
C THR A 24 5.09 7.37 -6.50
N ALA A 25 4.19 7.07 -7.43
CA ALA A 25 4.52 6.96 -8.85
C ALA A 25 5.09 8.28 -9.38
N GLY A 26 6.27 8.21 -10.02
CA GLY A 26 6.93 9.37 -10.61
C GLY A 26 7.70 10.25 -9.64
N ASP A 27 7.86 9.87 -8.37
CA ASP A 27 8.69 10.58 -7.40
C ASP A 27 10.13 9.99 -7.38
N PRO A 28 11.19 10.77 -7.57
CA PRO A 28 11.27 12.21 -7.88
C PRO A 28 11.19 12.51 -9.38
N GLY A 29 11.08 11.50 -10.20
CA GLY A 29 10.98 11.51 -11.66
C GLY A 29 10.65 10.10 -12.17
N TYR A 30 10.17 10.00 -13.42
CA TYR A 30 9.65 8.76 -13.98
C TYR A 30 10.67 7.61 -13.92
N ASP A 31 11.88 7.82 -14.45
CA ASP A 31 12.89 6.75 -14.60
C ASP A 31 13.39 6.25 -13.23
N THR A 32 13.65 7.17 -12.29
CA THR A 32 14.06 6.81 -10.92
C THR A 32 12.97 6.05 -10.19
N SER A 33 11.73 6.53 -10.29
CA SER A 33 10.57 5.87 -9.69
C SER A 33 10.35 4.47 -10.27
N LEU A 34 10.51 4.30 -11.59
CA LEU A 34 10.41 3.00 -12.25
C LEU A 34 11.54 2.05 -11.82
N ALA A 35 12.77 2.56 -11.67
CA ALA A 35 13.91 1.77 -11.18
C ALA A 35 13.66 1.28 -9.74
N ILE A 36 13.15 2.15 -8.86
CA ILE A 36 12.74 1.78 -7.51
C ILE A 36 11.65 0.70 -7.57
N LEU A 37 10.57 0.93 -8.32
CA LEU A 37 9.46 0.00 -8.45
C LEU A 37 9.92 -1.39 -8.90
N LYS A 38 10.77 -1.47 -9.92
CA LYS A 38 11.34 -2.73 -10.43
C LYS A 38 12.29 -3.41 -9.44
N GLY A 39 12.95 -2.66 -8.57
CA GLY A 39 13.90 -3.19 -7.59
C GLY A 39 13.24 -3.71 -6.31
N LEU A 40 12.07 -3.18 -5.91
CA LEU A 40 11.41 -3.53 -4.64
C LEU A 40 11.19 -5.03 -4.42
N PRO A 41 10.74 -5.84 -5.42
CA PRO A 41 10.57 -7.28 -5.22
C PRO A 41 11.89 -7.98 -4.87
N GLY A 42 12.98 -7.64 -5.57
CA GLY A 42 14.32 -8.16 -5.28
C GLY A 42 14.85 -7.76 -3.92
N ALA A 43 14.44 -6.60 -3.40
CA ALA A 43 14.73 -6.13 -2.05
C ALA A 43 13.81 -6.74 -0.98
N GLY A 44 12.84 -7.57 -1.36
CA GLY A 44 12.02 -8.36 -0.45
C GLY A 44 10.63 -7.78 -0.14
N ALA A 45 10.14 -6.85 -0.93
CA ALA A 45 8.74 -6.44 -0.89
C ALA A 45 7.83 -7.60 -1.36
N ASP A 46 6.86 -7.97 -0.54
CA ASP A 46 5.88 -9.00 -0.86
C ASP A 46 4.66 -8.45 -1.60
N VAL A 47 4.29 -7.21 -1.32
CA VAL A 47 3.22 -6.44 -1.97
C VAL A 47 3.71 -5.01 -2.17
N ILE A 48 3.37 -4.41 -3.30
CA ILE A 48 3.70 -3.01 -3.59
C ILE A 48 2.43 -2.18 -3.68
N GLU A 49 2.37 -1.09 -2.93
CA GLU A 49 1.39 -0.03 -3.06
C GLU A 49 2.01 1.10 -3.86
N LEU A 50 1.50 1.34 -5.07
CA LEU A 50 1.95 2.41 -5.95
C LEU A 50 0.98 3.59 -5.85
N GLY A 51 1.41 4.67 -5.23
CA GLY A 51 0.62 5.88 -5.05
C GLY A 51 0.35 6.60 -6.36
N MET A 52 -0.90 6.93 -6.63
CA MET A 52 -1.33 7.78 -7.75
C MET A 52 -1.26 9.25 -7.31
N PRO A 53 -0.32 10.08 -7.83
CA PRO A 53 -0.17 11.45 -7.37
C PRO A 53 -1.43 12.29 -7.57
N PHE A 54 -1.74 13.11 -6.56
CA PHE A 54 -2.89 14.00 -6.56
C PHE A 54 -2.55 15.35 -5.94
N THR A 55 -3.23 16.42 -6.37
CA THR A 55 -3.01 17.79 -5.89
C THR A 55 -3.55 18.05 -4.50
N ASP A 56 -4.59 17.29 -4.09
CA ASP A 56 -5.36 17.53 -2.87
C ASP A 56 -5.38 16.27 -1.97
N PRO A 57 -4.21 15.75 -1.52
CA PRO A 57 -4.08 14.47 -0.85
C PRO A 57 -4.41 14.59 0.64
N MET A 58 -5.68 14.83 0.99
CA MET A 58 -6.16 15.20 2.32
C MET A 58 -5.91 14.15 3.41
N ALA A 59 -5.77 12.89 3.04
CA ALA A 59 -5.52 11.81 3.99
C ALA A 59 -4.02 11.47 4.14
N ASP A 60 -3.14 12.08 3.33
CA ASP A 60 -1.73 11.79 3.34
C ASP A 60 -0.96 12.63 4.37
N GLY A 61 0.04 12.00 4.99
CA GLY A 61 1.00 12.70 5.84
C GLY A 61 1.98 13.58 5.03
N PRO A 62 2.74 14.48 5.70
CA PRO A 62 3.60 15.46 5.04
C PRO A 62 4.62 14.86 4.05
N ALA A 63 5.23 13.72 4.37
CA ALA A 63 6.20 13.05 3.49
C ALA A 63 5.56 12.66 2.15
N ILE A 64 4.36 12.07 2.19
CA ILE A 64 3.63 11.63 0.98
C ILE A 64 3.08 12.85 0.22
N GLN A 65 2.59 13.89 0.92
CA GLN A 65 2.18 15.15 0.27
C GLN A 65 3.33 15.77 -0.54
N LEU A 66 4.54 15.84 0.04
CA LEU A 66 5.72 16.34 -0.66
C LEU A 66 6.13 15.45 -1.83
N ALA A 67 5.99 14.13 -1.72
CA ALA A 67 6.20 13.20 -2.82
C ALA A 67 5.22 13.44 -3.97
N ASN A 68 3.94 13.67 -3.68
CA ASN A 68 2.93 14.05 -4.67
C ASN A 68 3.34 15.34 -5.41
N ILE A 69 3.81 16.37 -4.69
CA ILE A 69 4.27 17.63 -5.29
C ILE A 69 5.45 17.38 -6.23
N ARG A 70 6.47 16.59 -5.83
CA ARG A 70 7.63 16.27 -6.68
C ARG A 70 7.20 15.50 -7.93
N ALA A 71 6.36 14.46 -7.77
CA ALA A 71 5.87 13.66 -8.88
C ALA A 71 5.05 14.49 -9.88
N LEU A 72 4.11 15.31 -9.41
CA LEU A 72 3.32 16.19 -10.27
C LEU A 72 4.19 17.26 -10.94
N GLY A 73 5.20 17.80 -10.25
CA GLY A 73 6.21 18.69 -10.80
C GLY A 73 7.01 18.04 -11.96
N ALA A 74 7.29 16.74 -11.85
CA ALA A 74 7.88 15.91 -12.89
C ALA A 74 6.88 15.47 -13.98
N LYS A 75 5.68 16.06 -14.01
CA LYS A 75 4.62 15.78 -15.00
C LYS A 75 4.09 14.34 -14.95
N GLN A 76 4.10 13.73 -13.78
CA GLN A 76 3.42 12.46 -13.56
C GLN A 76 1.89 12.65 -13.64
N ASN A 77 1.21 11.61 -14.08
CA ASN A 77 -0.25 11.53 -14.17
C ASN A 77 -0.71 10.08 -14.18
N LEU A 78 -2.02 9.86 -14.12
CA LEU A 78 -2.61 8.52 -14.02
C LEU A 78 -2.24 7.62 -15.21
N ALA A 79 -2.23 8.14 -16.44
CA ALA A 79 -1.85 7.37 -17.63
C ALA A 79 -0.39 6.88 -17.55
N LYS A 80 0.52 7.74 -17.09
CA LYS A 80 1.93 7.36 -16.85
C LYS A 80 2.07 6.37 -15.68
N THR A 81 1.23 6.48 -14.65
CA THR A 81 1.21 5.49 -13.56
C THR A 81 0.83 4.11 -14.10
N LEU A 82 -0.19 4.02 -14.93
CA LEU A 82 -0.56 2.77 -15.59
C LEU A 82 0.54 2.26 -16.54
N GLN A 83 1.24 3.16 -17.21
CA GLN A 83 2.39 2.80 -18.04
C GLN A 83 3.54 2.21 -17.19
N MET A 84 3.83 2.79 -16.01
CA MET A 84 4.83 2.23 -15.08
C MET A 84 4.46 0.81 -14.64
N VAL A 85 3.17 0.53 -14.42
CA VAL A 85 2.71 -0.82 -14.08
C VAL A 85 2.96 -1.78 -15.25
N ARG A 86 2.67 -1.40 -16.50
CA ARG A 86 2.97 -2.25 -17.68
C ARG A 86 4.46 -2.56 -17.76
N GLU A 87 5.32 -1.56 -17.63
CA GLU A 87 6.78 -1.74 -17.67
C GLU A 87 7.34 -2.56 -16.50
N PHE A 88 6.72 -2.47 -15.33
CA PHE A 88 7.02 -3.34 -14.19
C PHE A 88 6.65 -4.79 -14.53
N ARG A 89 5.50 -5.02 -15.16
CA ARG A 89 5.02 -6.36 -15.52
C ARG A 89 5.84 -7.06 -16.61
N GLU A 90 6.59 -6.33 -17.43
CA GLU A 90 7.52 -6.94 -18.39
C GLU A 90 8.57 -7.84 -17.72
N GLY A 91 8.96 -7.53 -16.48
CA GLY A 91 9.96 -8.28 -15.73
C GLY A 91 9.45 -8.97 -14.46
N ASN A 92 8.18 -8.78 -14.09
CA ASN A 92 7.63 -9.34 -12.85
C ASN A 92 6.15 -9.72 -13.00
N SER A 93 5.87 -11.03 -13.01
CA SER A 93 4.52 -11.59 -13.11
C SER A 93 3.87 -11.87 -11.76
N ASP A 94 4.65 -11.92 -10.66
CA ASP A 94 4.26 -12.60 -9.43
C ASP A 94 3.99 -11.65 -8.25
N THR A 95 4.71 -10.51 -8.17
CA THR A 95 4.54 -9.58 -7.06
C THR A 95 3.23 -8.81 -7.19
N PRO A 96 2.31 -8.91 -6.21
CA PRO A 96 1.10 -8.10 -6.22
C PRO A 96 1.40 -6.60 -6.21
N LEU A 97 0.67 -5.86 -7.05
CA LEU A 97 0.76 -4.40 -7.13
C LEU A 97 -0.64 -3.79 -6.99
N VAL A 98 -0.79 -2.93 -5.99
CA VAL A 98 -2.02 -2.21 -5.67
C VAL A 98 -1.84 -0.73 -6.00
N LEU A 99 -2.80 -0.12 -6.68
CA LEU A 99 -2.82 1.34 -6.84
C LEU A 99 -3.52 1.98 -5.64
N MET A 100 -2.85 2.95 -5.02
CA MET A 100 -3.41 3.71 -3.90
C MET A 100 -3.57 5.18 -4.27
N GLY A 101 -4.72 5.77 -3.94
CA GLY A 101 -4.97 7.19 -4.20
C GLY A 101 -6.40 7.63 -3.88
N TYR A 102 -6.88 8.59 -4.66
CA TYR A 102 -8.13 9.31 -4.43
C TYR A 102 -9.11 9.07 -5.57
N PHE A 103 -10.40 9.19 -5.28
CA PHE A 103 -11.45 8.91 -6.25
C PHE A 103 -11.49 9.94 -7.39
N ASN A 104 -11.27 11.22 -7.09
CA ASN A 104 -11.38 12.28 -8.10
C ASN A 104 -10.52 12.06 -9.36
N PRO A 105 -9.19 11.75 -9.27
CA PRO A 105 -8.40 11.42 -10.47
C PRO A 105 -8.97 10.26 -11.29
N ILE A 106 -9.48 9.23 -10.63
CA ILE A 106 -10.10 8.06 -11.27
C ILE A 106 -11.40 8.48 -11.97
N HIS A 107 -12.23 9.26 -11.29
CA HIS A 107 -13.50 9.78 -11.83
C HIS A 107 -13.25 10.63 -13.09
N MET A 108 -12.28 11.54 -13.04
CA MET A 108 -11.92 12.41 -14.16
C MET A 108 -11.28 11.64 -15.33
N TYR A 109 -10.61 10.54 -15.06
CA TYR A 109 -10.08 9.64 -16.10
C TYR A 109 -11.20 8.84 -16.78
N GLY A 110 -12.31 8.65 -16.08
CA GLY A 110 -13.46 7.82 -16.47
C GLY A 110 -13.35 6.43 -15.86
N VAL A 111 -14.21 6.12 -14.88
CA VAL A 111 -14.17 4.87 -14.11
C VAL A 111 -14.10 3.60 -14.97
N PRO A 112 -14.97 3.41 -16.01
CA PRO A 112 -14.90 2.22 -16.85
C PRO A 112 -13.56 2.09 -17.61
N ARG A 113 -13.05 3.21 -18.13
CA ARG A 113 -11.76 3.27 -18.82
C ARG A 113 -10.61 2.94 -17.87
N PHE A 114 -10.60 3.55 -16.67
CA PHE A 114 -9.59 3.29 -15.66
C PHE A 114 -9.52 1.81 -15.27
N ILE A 115 -10.67 1.19 -15.00
CA ILE A 115 -10.73 -0.23 -14.63
C ILE A 115 -10.18 -1.11 -15.75
N ALA A 116 -10.58 -0.87 -16.99
CA ALA A 116 -10.11 -1.64 -18.13
C ALA A 116 -8.59 -1.52 -18.31
N GLU A 117 -8.06 -0.29 -18.31
CA GLU A 117 -6.63 -0.03 -18.50
C GLU A 117 -5.79 -0.50 -17.29
N ALA A 118 -6.29 -0.37 -16.06
CA ALA A 118 -5.62 -0.88 -14.85
C ALA A 118 -5.52 -2.41 -14.87
N LYS A 119 -6.60 -3.09 -15.26
CA LYS A 119 -6.60 -4.55 -15.41
C LYS A 119 -5.64 -5.01 -16.49
N GLU A 120 -5.68 -4.38 -17.65
CA GLU A 120 -4.76 -4.67 -18.77
C GLU A 120 -3.30 -4.41 -18.39
N ALA A 121 -3.02 -3.33 -17.66
CA ALA A 121 -1.68 -3.02 -17.16
C ALA A 121 -1.16 -4.05 -16.16
N GLY A 122 -2.04 -4.85 -15.55
CA GLY A 122 -1.68 -5.87 -14.57
C GLY A 122 -1.74 -5.40 -13.12
N VAL A 123 -2.55 -4.40 -12.81
CA VAL A 123 -2.92 -4.01 -11.43
C VAL A 123 -3.68 -5.16 -10.77
N ASP A 124 -3.43 -5.41 -9.50
CA ASP A 124 -4.08 -6.47 -8.72
C ASP A 124 -5.20 -5.96 -7.83
N GLY A 125 -5.11 -4.72 -7.37
CA GLY A 125 -6.10 -4.15 -6.47
C GLY A 125 -6.02 -2.64 -6.36
N LEU A 126 -6.99 -2.08 -5.67
CA LEU A 126 -7.16 -0.64 -5.45
C LEU A 126 -7.32 -0.33 -3.96
N ILE A 127 -6.67 0.75 -3.50
CA ILE A 127 -6.96 1.44 -2.25
C ILE A 127 -7.41 2.85 -2.63
N VAL A 128 -8.69 3.18 -2.39
CA VAL A 128 -9.22 4.53 -2.66
C VAL A 128 -9.68 5.12 -1.33
N VAL A 129 -8.89 6.08 -0.83
CA VAL A 129 -8.94 6.51 0.57
C VAL A 129 -10.18 7.34 0.92
N ASP A 130 -10.79 7.98 -0.07
CA ASP A 130 -11.91 8.91 0.06
C ASP A 130 -13.24 8.38 -0.53
N LEU A 131 -13.30 7.09 -0.95
CA LEU A 131 -14.53 6.46 -1.42
C LEU A 131 -15.15 5.63 -0.28
N PRO A 132 -16.21 6.12 0.39
CA PRO A 132 -16.85 5.37 1.47
C PRO A 132 -17.64 4.16 0.93
N PRO A 133 -17.90 3.14 1.75
CA PRO A 133 -18.58 1.92 1.32
C PRO A 133 -20.01 2.15 0.81
N GLU A 134 -20.66 3.23 1.22
CA GLU A 134 -21.97 3.64 0.72
C GLU A 134 -21.97 3.99 -0.77
N HIS A 135 -20.80 4.24 -1.36
CA HIS A 135 -20.57 4.54 -2.76
C HIS A 135 -19.87 3.40 -3.53
N ASN A 136 -20.01 2.15 -3.05
CA ASN A 136 -19.41 0.97 -3.68
C ASN A 136 -19.76 0.83 -5.17
N ALA A 137 -20.99 1.16 -5.54
CA ALA A 137 -21.45 1.06 -6.93
C ALA A 137 -20.66 1.95 -7.92
N GLU A 138 -20.02 3.02 -7.42
CA GLU A 138 -19.29 3.95 -8.28
C GLU A 138 -17.94 3.38 -8.77
N LEU A 139 -17.26 2.57 -7.97
CA LEU A 139 -15.94 2.03 -8.32
C LEU A 139 -15.69 0.61 -7.77
N CYS A 140 -16.04 0.33 -6.51
CA CYS A 140 -15.70 -0.93 -5.86
C CYS A 140 -16.31 -2.14 -6.59
N GLU A 141 -17.62 -2.12 -6.81
CA GLU A 141 -18.34 -3.20 -7.47
C GLU A 141 -17.86 -3.42 -8.92
N PRO A 142 -17.75 -2.39 -9.78
CA PRO A 142 -17.23 -2.60 -11.13
C PRO A 142 -15.75 -3.02 -11.16
N ALA A 143 -14.90 -2.58 -10.22
CA ALA A 143 -13.52 -3.02 -10.12
C ALA A 143 -13.42 -4.50 -9.77
N GLN A 144 -14.21 -4.96 -8.80
CA GLN A 144 -14.28 -6.39 -8.43
C GLN A 144 -14.87 -7.25 -9.54
N ALA A 145 -15.89 -6.77 -10.25
CA ALA A 145 -16.43 -7.46 -11.42
C ALA A 145 -15.37 -7.65 -12.53
N ALA A 146 -14.41 -6.74 -12.64
CA ALA A 146 -13.26 -6.85 -13.55
C ALA A 146 -12.11 -7.70 -12.97
N GLY A 147 -12.22 -8.19 -11.73
CA GLY A 147 -11.22 -9.01 -11.06
C GLY A 147 -10.07 -8.21 -10.48
N LEU A 148 -10.30 -6.96 -10.05
CA LEU A 148 -9.41 -6.17 -9.21
C LEU A 148 -9.86 -6.32 -7.75
N ASP A 149 -8.92 -6.58 -6.84
CA ASP A 149 -9.24 -6.55 -5.42
C ASP A 149 -9.51 -5.10 -4.95
N PHE A 150 -10.36 -4.95 -3.94
CA PHE A 150 -10.65 -3.63 -3.36
C PHE A 150 -10.34 -3.65 -1.86
N ILE A 151 -9.23 -3.03 -1.50
CA ILE A 151 -8.69 -3.01 -0.14
C ILE A 151 -9.33 -1.85 0.62
N ARG A 152 -9.93 -2.13 1.77
CA ARG A 152 -10.54 -1.13 2.63
C ARG A 152 -9.62 -0.73 3.76
N LEU A 153 -9.68 0.56 4.07
CA LEU A 153 -9.00 1.17 5.21
C LEU A 153 -9.90 1.11 6.45
N THR A 154 -9.32 0.70 7.55
CA THR A 154 -9.94 0.77 8.89
C THR A 154 -9.02 1.57 9.81
N THR A 155 -9.60 2.23 10.81
CA THR A 155 -8.89 3.11 11.75
C THR A 155 -9.34 2.81 13.19
N PRO A 156 -8.66 3.36 14.21
CA PRO A 156 -9.14 3.26 15.59
C PRO A 156 -10.56 3.78 15.81
N THR A 157 -11.02 4.72 14.98
CA THR A 157 -12.37 5.28 15.05
C THR A 157 -13.43 4.45 14.32
N THR A 158 -13.02 3.41 13.59
CA THR A 158 -13.95 2.45 12.98
C THR A 158 -14.40 1.46 14.05
N ASP A 159 -15.56 1.69 14.64
CA ASP A 159 -16.14 0.85 15.71
C ASP A 159 -16.76 -0.46 15.18
N ASP A 160 -17.20 -1.34 16.10
CA ASP A 160 -17.77 -2.64 15.74
C ASP A 160 -19.12 -2.53 15.00
N VAL A 161 -19.83 -1.41 15.15
CA VAL A 161 -21.08 -1.14 14.41
C VAL A 161 -20.77 -0.77 12.96
N ARG A 162 -19.70 0.00 12.75
CA ARG A 162 -19.28 0.46 11.42
C ARG A 162 -18.48 -0.59 10.63
N LEU A 163 -17.75 -1.47 11.32
CA LEU A 163 -16.87 -2.46 10.69
C LEU A 163 -17.56 -3.31 9.62
N PRO A 164 -18.75 -3.91 9.85
CA PRO A 164 -19.41 -4.71 8.82
C PRO A 164 -19.69 -3.93 7.53
N THR A 165 -20.05 -2.65 7.66
CA THR A 165 -20.30 -1.79 6.49
C THR A 165 -18.99 -1.47 5.76
N VAL A 166 -17.91 -1.15 6.49
CA VAL A 166 -16.60 -0.85 5.88
C VAL A 166 -16.03 -2.09 5.19
N LEU A 167 -16.19 -3.25 5.78
CA LEU A 167 -15.68 -4.50 5.23
C LEU A 167 -16.52 -5.06 4.09
N ASN A 168 -17.75 -4.53 3.89
CA ASN A 168 -18.56 -4.93 2.74
C ASN A 168 -17.91 -4.54 1.42
N GLY A 169 -17.67 -5.52 0.57
CA GLY A 169 -16.93 -5.34 -0.67
C GLY A 169 -15.40 -5.28 -0.50
N SER A 170 -14.84 -5.58 0.69
CA SER A 170 -13.40 -5.73 0.85
C SER A 170 -12.90 -7.03 0.24
N SER A 171 -11.73 -6.98 -0.40
CA SER A 171 -11.01 -8.16 -0.89
C SER A 171 -9.49 -7.91 -0.88
N GLY A 172 -8.70 -8.97 -1.11
CA GLY A 172 -7.26 -8.93 -1.01
C GLY A 172 -6.78 -8.94 0.43
N PHE A 173 -6.84 -7.81 1.11
CA PHE A 173 -6.53 -7.66 2.55
C PHE A 173 -7.28 -6.45 3.15
N VAL A 174 -7.25 -6.33 4.46
CA VAL A 174 -7.73 -5.14 5.18
C VAL A 174 -6.53 -4.33 5.64
N TYR A 175 -6.54 -3.03 5.37
CA TYR A 175 -5.49 -2.13 5.80
C TYR A 175 -5.93 -1.36 7.05
N TYR A 176 -5.31 -1.67 8.19
CA TYR A 176 -5.50 -0.90 9.43
C TYR A 176 -4.48 0.22 9.53
N VAL A 177 -4.96 1.46 9.50
CA VAL A 177 -4.15 2.64 9.71
C VAL A 177 -4.20 3.01 11.19
N SER A 178 -3.14 2.68 11.93
CA SER A 178 -3.01 3.14 13.32
C SER A 178 -2.57 4.61 13.27
N VAL A 179 -3.48 5.50 13.57
CA VAL A 179 -3.21 6.95 13.52
C VAL A 179 -2.23 7.33 14.63
N ALA A 180 -0.97 7.28 14.30
CA ALA A 180 0.07 7.97 15.06
C ALA A 180 0.45 9.31 14.39
N GLY A 181 -0.43 9.94 13.59
CA GLY A 181 0.01 10.98 12.67
C GLY A 181 -0.76 12.29 12.64
N VAL A 182 -1.83 12.48 13.40
CA VAL A 182 -2.48 13.80 13.49
C VAL A 182 -2.31 14.34 14.92
N THR A 183 -1.34 15.21 15.06
CA THR A 183 -1.16 16.20 16.15
C THR A 183 -1.64 15.77 17.55
N GLY A 184 -0.70 15.32 18.42
CA GLY A 184 -0.87 15.35 19.87
C GLY A 184 -1.45 14.10 20.54
N ALA A 185 -1.87 13.09 19.83
CA ALA A 185 -2.11 11.76 20.41
C ALA A 185 -0.78 10.98 20.41
N GLY A 186 -0.38 10.46 21.58
CA GLY A 186 0.85 9.66 21.72
C GLY A 186 0.88 8.51 20.70
N ALA A 187 2.08 8.06 20.36
CA ALA A 187 2.26 6.92 19.46
C ALA A 187 1.37 5.75 19.94
N ALA A 188 0.59 5.16 19.01
CA ALA A 188 -0.17 3.96 19.34
C ALA A 188 0.82 2.92 19.89
N THR A 189 0.45 2.21 20.94
CA THR A 189 1.30 1.15 21.50
C THR A 189 1.08 -0.15 20.77
N LEU A 190 2.02 -1.10 20.88
CA LEU A 190 1.85 -2.45 20.33
C LEU A 190 0.59 -3.15 20.87
N GLU A 191 0.22 -2.86 22.12
CA GLU A 191 -1.00 -3.36 22.76
C GLU A 191 -2.27 -2.90 22.01
N HIS A 192 -2.35 -1.61 21.66
CA HIS A 192 -3.46 -1.09 20.85
C HIS A 192 -3.55 -1.74 19.46
N VAL A 193 -2.39 -2.07 18.86
CA VAL A 193 -2.36 -2.77 17.57
C VAL A 193 -2.88 -4.19 17.75
N GLU A 194 -2.47 -4.91 18.80
CA GLU A 194 -2.91 -6.27 19.10
C GLU A 194 -4.42 -6.32 19.34
N GLU A 195 -4.95 -5.39 20.13
CA GLU A 195 -6.39 -5.23 20.37
C GLU A 195 -7.15 -4.99 19.06
N ALA A 196 -6.63 -4.09 18.21
CA ALA A 196 -7.26 -3.79 16.93
C ALA A 196 -7.27 -5.00 15.98
N VAL A 197 -6.16 -5.73 15.87
CA VAL A 197 -6.07 -6.96 15.06
C VAL A 197 -7.02 -8.02 15.59
N THR A 198 -7.06 -8.22 16.92
CA THR A 198 -7.97 -9.17 17.56
C THR A 198 -9.44 -8.81 17.28
N ARG A 199 -9.76 -7.52 17.32
CA ARG A 199 -11.10 -7.02 17.01
C ARG A 199 -11.45 -7.26 15.55
N LEU A 200 -10.58 -6.89 14.62
CA LEU A 200 -10.80 -7.05 13.18
C LEU A 200 -11.01 -8.51 12.79
N ARG A 201 -10.23 -9.43 13.36
CA ARG A 201 -10.36 -10.88 13.11
C ARG A 201 -11.70 -11.50 13.51
N ARG A 202 -12.52 -10.82 14.32
CA ARG A 202 -13.89 -11.23 14.61
C ARG A 202 -14.86 -10.92 13.47
N HIS A 203 -14.49 -10.02 12.57
CA HIS A 203 -15.35 -9.51 11.50
C HIS A 203 -14.89 -9.93 10.10
N THR A 204 -13.66 -10.47 9.94
CA THR A 204 -13.14 -10.86 8.63
C THR A 204 -12.08 -11.93 8.72
N ASP A 205 -12.04 -12.81 7.70
CA ASP A 205 -10.97 -13.79 7.48
C ASP A 205 -9.89 -13.26 6.53
N LEU A 206 -10.05 -12.03 5.99
CA LEU A 206 -9.03 -11.40 5.15
C LEU A 206 -7.75 -11.14 5.95
N PRO A 207 -6.57 -11.23 5.30
CA PRO A 207 -5.32 -10.81 5.91
C PRO A 207 -5.39 -9.35 6.39
N ILE A 208 -4.77 -9.06 7.53
CA ILE A 208 -4.75 -7.71 8.12
C ILE A 208 -3.34 -7.15 8.01
N SER A 209 -3.18 -6.04 7.29
CA SER A 209 -1.94 -5.31 7.15
C SER A 209 -1.97 -4.00 7.95
N ILE A 210 -0.89 -3.69 8.65
CA ILE A 210 -0.82 -2.55 9.59
C ILE A 210 0.14 -1.48 9.09
N GLY A 211 -0.37 -0.24 8.96
CA GLY A 211 0.43 0.96 8.82
C GLY A 211 0.62 1.67 10.16
N PHE A 212 1.87 1.78 10.60
CA PHE A 212 2.22 2.26 11.96
C PHE A 212 3.34 3.31 11.97
N GLY A 213 3.66 3.94 10.85
CA GLY A 213 4.80 4.86 10.78
C GLY A 213 6.15 4.16 11.01
N ILE A 214 6.27 2.93 10.56
CA ILE A 214 7.42 2.04 10.74
C ILE A 214 8.62 2.58 9.98
N ARG A 215 9.79 2.61 10.66
CA ARG A 215 11.04 3.14 10.12
C ARG A 215 12.22 2.17 10.25
N THR A 216 12.15 1.21 11.17
CA THR A 216 13.27 0.31 11.46
C THR A 216 12.86 -1.16 11.33
N PRO A 217 13.84 -2.07 11.09
CA PRO A 217 13.58 -3.52 11.05
C PRO A 217 12.97 -4.06 12.34
N GLU A 218 13.34 -3.52 13.49
CA GLU A 218 12.84 -3.94 14.81
C GLU A 218 11.35 -3.58 14.97
N GLN A 219 10.97 -2.36 14.52
CA GLN A 219 9.57 -1.95 14.51
C GLN A 219 8.76 -2.83 13.55
N ALA A 220 9.31 -3.10 12.35
CA ALA A 220 8.68 -3.99 11.39
C ALA A 220 8.49 -5.41 11.96
N ALA A 221 9.50 -5.96 12.62
CA ALA A 221 9.44 -7.26 13.29
C ALA A 221 8.37 -7.30 14.40
N SER A 222 8.25 -6.22 15.18
CA SER A 222 7.24 -6.14 16.25
C SER A 222 5.82 -6.20 15.70
N ILE A 223 5.51 -5.48 14.64
CA ILE A 223 4.21 -5.51 13.98
C ILE A 223 3.97 -6.85 13.26
N ALA A 224 5.01 -7.41 12.62
CA ALA A 224 4.93 -8.69 11.92
C ALA A 224 4.53 -9.88 12.81
N ARG A 225 4.76 -9.79 14.14
CA ARG A 225 4.30 -10.79 15.11
C ARG A 225 2.79 -10.74 15.32
N LEU A 226 2.17 -9.59 15.15
CA LEU A 226 0.77 -9.33 15.48
C LEU A 226 -0.16 -9.42 14.28
N ALA A 227 0.32 -9.04 13.07
CA ALA A 227 -0.48 -8.86 11.88
C ALA A 227 0.04 -9.70 10.69
N ASP A 228 -0.81 -9.85 9.66
CA ASP A 228 -0.47 -10.62 8.46
C ASP A 228 0.36 -9.81 7.45
N GLY A 229 0.42 -8.49 7.62
CA GLY A 229 1.25 -7.60 6.81
C GLY A 229 1.72 -6.36 7.57
N VAL A 230 2.86 -5.85 7.16
CA VAL A 230 3.53 -4.65 7.68
C VAL A 230 3.65 -3.64 6.56
N VAL A 231 3.01 -2.48 6.69
CA VAL A 231 3.02 -1.44 5.64
C VAL A 231 4.04 -0.36 5.98
N VAL A 232 4.94 -0.08 5.04
CA VAL A 232 5.97 0.94 5.17
C VAL A 232 5.91 1.87 3.96
N GLY A 233 5.70 3.16 4.22
CA GLY A 233 5.64 4.20 3.19
C GLY A 233 6.58 5.37 3.48
N SER A 234 6.27 6.20 4.45
CA SER A 234 6.98 7.45 4.72
C SER A 234 8.49 7.30 4.85
N ALA A 235 8.97 6.19 5.46
CA ALA A 235 10.40 5.94 5.59
C ALA A 235 11.09 5.73 4.24
N LEU A 236 10.45 5.04 3.29
CA LEU A 236 10.96 4.88 1.92
C LEU A 236 10.94 6.21 1.16
N ILE A 237 9.86 6.97 1.31
CA ILE A 237 9.71 8.32 0.71
C ILE A 237 10.77 9.29 1.24
N ASP A 238 11.12 9.21 2.52
CA ASP A 238 12.19 10.05 3.11
C ASP A 238 13.56 9.76 2.47
N HIS A 239 13.87 8.49 2.13
CA HIS A 239 15.10 8.17 1.39
C HIS A 239 15.11 8.81 -0.01
N ILE A 240 13.97 8.83 -0.70
CA ILE A 240 13.85 9.51 -2.00
C ILE A 240 14.08 11.01 -1.82
N ALA A 241 13.42 11.62 -0.82
CA ALA A 241 13.46 13.06 -0.60
C ALA A 241 14.86 13.58 -0.20
N ASN A 242 15.63 12.77 0.52
CA ASN A 242 16.96 13.15 1.02
C ASN A 242 18.11 12.74 0.09
N ALA A 243 17.84 12.05 -1.01
CA ALA A 243 18.86 11.65 -1.97
C ALA A 243 19.36 12.85 -2.80
N SER A 244 20.66 12.90 -3.02
CA SER A 244 21.28 13.95 -3.86
C SER A 244 21.33 13.56 -5.33
N THR A 245 21.18 12.27 -5.65
CA THR A 245 21.18 11.73 -7.01
C THR A 245 20.11 10.65 -7.18
N PRO A 246 19.67 10.40 -8.44
CA PRO A 246 18.76 9.29 -8.72
C PRO A 246 19.25 7.93 -8.19
N ASP A 247 20.52 7.62 -8.37
CA ASP A 247 21.11 6.35 -7.93
C ASP A 247 21.08 6.22 -6.40
N GLN A 248 21.36 7.30 -5.67
CA GLN A 248 21.24 7.32 -4.21
C GLN A 248 19.80 7.11 -3.74
N ALA A 249 18.81 7.63 -4.47
CA ALA A 249 17.41 7.39 -4.15
C ALA A 249 17.06 5.91 -4.30
N VAL A 250 17.45 5.30 -5.40
CA VAL A 250 17.22 3.87 -5.68
C VAL A 250 17.92 3.02 -4.61
N GLU A 251 19.22 3.22 -4.39
CA GLU A 251 20.01 2.46 -3.43
C GLU A 251 19.46 2.59 -2.00
N GLY A 252 19.13 3.80 -1.57
CA GLY A 252 18.59 4.08 -0.23
C GLY A 252 17.26 3.38 0.02
N VAL A 253 16.33 3.44 -0.94
CA VAL A 253 15.02 2.77 -0.85
C VAL A 253 15.19 1.25 -0.81
N LEU A 254 15.97 0.67 -1.72
CA LEU A 254 16.14 -0.77 -1.81
C LEU A 254 16.90 -1.35 -0.61
N SER A 255 17.91 -0.64 -0.11
CA SER A 255 18.64 -1.04 1.10
C SER A 255 17.73 -1.03 2.34
N LEU A 256 16.91 0.01 2.52
CA LEU A 256 15.94 0.03 3.62
C LEU A 256 14.90 -1.08 3.47
N CYS A 257 14.37 -1.29 2.25
CA CYS A 257 13.42 -2.36 1.98
C CYS A 257 14.00 -3.73 2.36
N ALA A 258 15.24 -4.02 1.99
CA ALA A 258 15.92 -5.27 2.32
C ALA A 258 16.09 -5.46 3.84
N ALA A 259 16.50 -4.40 4.55
CA ALA A 259 16.62 -4.44 6.00
C ALA A 259 15.26 -4.68 6.70
N LEU A 260 14.20 -4.01 6.25
CA LEU A 260 12.84 -4.20 6.76
C LEU A 260 12.34 -5.63 6.48
N SER A 261 12.59 -6.14 5.27
CA SER A 261 12.23 -7.52 4.89
C SER A 261 12.90 -8.54 5.79
N ASP A 262 14.18 -8.35 6.10
CA ASP A 262 14.92 -9.19 7.06
C ASP A 262 14.29 -9.17 8.46
N GLY A 263 13.88 -7.99 8.95
CA GLY A 263 13.17 -7.86 10.21
C GLY A 263 11.86 -8.62 10.23
N VAL A 264 11.04 -8.45 9.17
CA VAL A 264 9.75 -9.14 9.02
C VAL A 264 9.92 -10.66 8.94
N ARG A 265 10.90 -11.15 8.17
CA ARG A 265 11.17 -12.59 8.00
C ARG A 265 11.58 -13.27 9.29
N LYS A 266 12.37 -12.59 10.12
CA LYS A 266 12.88 -13.12 11.40
C LYS A 266 11.86 -12.99 12.54
N ALA A 267 10.77 -12.27 12.36
CA ALA A 267 9.84 -11.93 13.43
C ALA A 267 9.15 -13.13 14.10
N ARG A 268 8.88 -14.21 13.35
CA ARG A 268 8.15 -15.40 13.80
C ARG A 268 9.00 -16.66 13.78
N VAL A 269 10.31 -16.53 13.54
CA VAL A 269 11.26 -17.66 13.67
C VAL A 269 11.55 -17.80 15.16
N SER A 270 11.09 -18.91 15.76
CA SER A 270 11.38 -19.32 17.15
C SER A 270 12.71 -20.03 17.23
#